data_0cdc0736db377e5175824c414bc26f56
#
_entry.id   0cdc0736db377e5175824c414bc26f56
#
_cell.length_a   1.000
_cell.length_b   1.000
_cell.length_c   1.000
_cell.angle_alpha   90.00
_cell.angle_beta   90.00
_cell.angle_gamma   90.00
#
_symmetry.space_group_name_H-M   'P 1'
#
loop_
_entity.id
_entity.type
_entity.pdbx_description
1 polymer ?
#
loop_
_entity_poly.entity_id
_entity_poly.type
_entity_poly.pdbx_seq_one_letter_code
_entity_poly.pdbx_strand_id
1 'polypeptide(L)'
;MRVLLIMDPFIRVPPQHYGGIERVIADLADGLATSGHDVTLWAAPGSRVNGQVDPYGHEGEWTRWSNIRNMAALAGRFLSQGARFDVVHNFGRLAYLAPVLARDLPKVQTYMRTVNPANMTTARRLGARRLHYTAVSAAIRDTGRPGGGDWSVIYNCAVPSRYPFTGDTDPRTAPLVFLGRLDKIKGAHHAIAVARRLQRRLVIAGSISPYALEQEYFDRDIKPQIDGSLISYIGPVDDRQKRALLGGAAAMLMPIEWEEPFPVVLPEAMLCGTPLIAFRRGGVPEGIDHGRTGFLCDTADEMAALVQRLPEIDRAMVRREAERRFSDTAVVAEYERLYERLADRIPLAVESPA
;
A
#
# COMPACT_ATOMS: atom_id res chain seq x y z
N MET A 1 9.61 19.68 -12.07
CA MET A 1 10.86 19.16 -11.44
C MET A 1 11.30 17.90 -12.16
N ARG A 2 12.59 17.58 -12.13
CA ARG A 2 13.16 16.30 -12.60
C ARG A 2 13.22 15.35 -11.42
N VAL A 3 12.31 14.37 -11.40
CA VAL A 3 12.10 13.45 -10.28
C VAL A 3 12.66 12.08 -10.62
N LEU A 4 13.57 11.57 -9.79
CA LEU A 4 14.03 10.18 -9.87
C LEU A 4 13.28 9.31 -8.86
N LEU A 5 12.57 8.30 -9.32
CA LEU A 5 12.01 7.24 -8.51
C LEU A 5 12.89 6.00 -8.57
N ILE A 6 13.15 5.36 -7.43
CA ILE A 6 13.96 4.14 -7.35
C ILE A 6 13.15 3.04 -6.66
N MET A 7 13.07 1.87 -7.31
CA MET A 7 12.44 0.67 -6.78
C MET A 7 13.41 -0.51 -6.81
N ASP A 8 13.16 -1.52 -5.98
CA ASP A 8 13.88 -2.80 -6.05
C ASP A 8 13.76 -3.42 -7.46
N PRO A 9 14.84 -3.95 -8.06
CA PRO A 9 14.82 -4.45 -9.42
C PRO A 9 14.32 -5.89 -9.58
N PHE A 10 13.57 -6.40 -8.61
CA PHE A 10 13.12 -7.80 -8.60
C PHE A 10 11.70 -7.98 -9.12
N ILE A 11 10.87 -6.94 -9.05
CA ILE A 11 9.49 -6.96 -9.51
C ILE A 11 9.27 -5.77 -10.44
N ARG A 12 8.60 -5.99 -11.56
CA ARG A 12 8.25 -4.93 -12.54
C ARG A 12 7.27 -3.93 -11.96
N VAL A 13 7.37 -2.70 -12.42
CA VAL A 13 6.46 -1.60 -12.10
C VAL A 13 5.70 -1.21 -13.38
N PRO A 14 4.36 -1.39 -13.46
CA PRO A 14 3.51 -2.12 -12.52
C PRO A 14 3.76 -3.64 -12.57
N PRO A 15 3.30 -4.40 -11.55
CA PRO A 15 3.47 -5.84 -11.52
C PRO A 15 2.52 -6.54 -12.50
N GLN A 16 2.92 -7.70 -13.03
CA GLN A 16 2.07 -8.49 -13.94
C GLN A 16 0.90 -9.18 -13.21
N HIS A 17 1.13 -9.57 -11.95
CA HIS A 17 0.16 -10.29 -11.13
C HIS A 17 -0.04 -9.58 -9.80
N TYR A 18 0.39 -10.19 -8.70
CA TYR A 18 0.33 -9.61 -7.36
C TYR A 18 1.52 -8.67 -7.12
N GLY A 19 1.24 -7.49 -6.54
CA GLY A 19 2.27 -6.49 -6.20
C GLY A 19 1.61 -5.14 -5.89
N GLY A 20 1.20 -4.95 -4.64
CA GLY A 20 0.52 -3.70 -4.22
C GLY A 20 1.46 -2.50 -4.24
N ILE A 21 2.70 -2.69 -3.77
CA ILE A 21 3.72 -1.62 -3.68
C ILE A 21 4.08 -1.12 -5.08
N GLU A 22 4.38 -2.03 -6.00
CA GLU A 22 4.77 -1.71 -7.36
C GLU A 22 3.66 -0.99 -8.14
N ARG A 23 2.40 -1.33 -7.83
CA ARG A 23 1.22 -0.64 -8.40
C ARG A 23 1.13 0.81 -7.90
N VAL A 24 1.29 1.03 -6.60
CA VAL A 24 1.28 2.38 -6.00
C VAL A 24 2.40 3.25 -6.59
N ILE A 25 3.58 2.67 -6.82
CA ILE A 25 4.71 3.41 -7.42
C ILE A 25 4.44 3.74 -8.89
N ALA A 26 3.80 2.84 -9.66
CA ALA A 26 3.38 3.13 -11.02
C ALA A 26 2.36 4.28 -11.04
N ASP A 27 1.34 4.21 -10.19
CA ASP A 27 0.31 5.23 -10.09
C ASP A 27 0.88 6.59 -9.66
N LEU A 28 1.85 6.62 -8.74
CA LEU A 28 2.57 7.83 -8.36
C LEU A 28 3.42 8.38 -9.52
N ALA A 29 4.15 7.53 -10.23
CA ALA A 29 4.97 7.95 -11.38
C ALA A 29 4.11 8.56 -12.48
N ASP A 30 3.00 7.90 -12.82
CA ASP A 30 2.04 8.35 -13.82
C ASP A 30 1.36 9.67 -13.42
N GLY A 31 1.00 9.81 -12.15
CA GLY A 31 0.42 11.02 -11.59
C GLY A 31 1.39 12.20 -11.63
N LEU A 32 2.63 12.03 -11.19
CA LEU A 32 3.69 13.06 -11.26
C LEU A 32 3.97 13.49 -12.70
N ALA A 33 4.03 12.55 -13.64
CA ALA A 33 4.22 12.88 -15.06
C ALA A 33 3.01 13.66 -15.62
N THR A 34 1.79 13.30 -15.22
CA THR A 34 0.56 14.03 -15.59
C THR A 34 0.54 15.44 -15.01
N SER A 35 1.10 15.66 -13.83
CA SER A 35 1.28 16.99 -13.21
C SER A 35 2.43 17.80 -13.85
N GLY A 36 3.08 17.29 -14.88
CA GLY A 36 4.10 18.02 -15.64
C GLY A 36 5.53 17.89 -15.09
N HIS A 37 5.80 16.91 -14.24
CA HIS A 37 7.16 16.58 -13.82
C HIS A 37 7.89 15.71 -14.86
N ASP A 38 9.20 15.88 -14.98
CA ASP A 38 10.08 14.99 -15.75
C ASP A 38 10.45 13.79 -14.85
N VAL A 39 9.74 12.68 -15.02
CA VAL A 39 9.87 11.50 -14.18
C VAL A 39 10.77 10.47 -14.82
N THR A 40 11.80 10.05 -14.07
CA THR A 40 12.63 8.89 -14.40
C THR A 40 12.45 7.81 -13.34
N LEU A 41 12.15 6.58 -13.75
CA LEU A 41 12.04 5.41 -12.88
C LEU A 41 13.22 4.47 -13.08
N TRP A 42 13.99 4.23 -12.02
CA TRP A 42 14.96 3.14 -11.97
C TRP A 42 14.32 1.91 -11.29
N ALA A 43 14.08 0.87 -12.06
CA ALA A 43 13.36 -0.33 -11.62
C ALA A 43 13.77 -1.57 -12.40
N ALA A 44 13.06 -2.69 -12.20
CA ALA A 44 13.28 -3.94 -12.91
C ALA A 44 13.12 -3.78 -14.43
N PRO A 45 13.85 -4.57 -15.24
CA PRO A 45 13.63 -4.67 -16.67
C PRO A 45 12.16 -4.97 -17.00
N GLY A 46 11.62 -4.34 -18.07
CA GLY A 46 10.21 -4.51 -18.47
C GLY A 46 9.19 -3.68 -17.67
N SER A 47 9.64 -2.83 -16.72
CA SER A 47 8.80 -1.81 -16.09
C SER A 47 8.32 -0.76 -17.10
N ARG A 48 7.14 -0.17 -16.86
CA ARG A 48 6.51 0.83 -17.75
C ARG A 48 5.71 1.83 -16.93
N VAL A 49 5.98 3.12 -17.14
CA VAL A 49 5.24 4.24 -16.54
C VAL A 49 5.15 5.39 -17.55
N ASN A 50 4.30 6.38 -17.31
CA ASN A 50 4.28 7.64 -18.05
C ASN A 50 5.50 8.48 -17.66
N GLY A 51 6.66 8.15 -18.26
CA GLY A 51 7.95 8.76 -17.94
C GLY A 51 9.07 7.93 -18.52
N GLN A 52 10.30 8.34 -18.27
CA GLN A 52 11.46 7.55 -18.67
C GLN A 52 11.67 6.38 -17.72
N VAL A 53 11.82 5.16 -18.25
CA VAL A 53 12.25 3.99 -17.47
C VAL A 53 13.70 3.65 -17.83
N ASP A 54 14.53 3.61 -16.81
CA ASP A 54 15.94 3.21 -16.90
C ASP A 54 16.12 1.89 -16.14
N PRO A 55 16.02 0.72 -16.79
CA PRO A 55 16.08 -0.58 -16.11
C PRO A 55 17.44 -0.81 -15.47
N TYR A 56 17.46 -1.34 -14.24
CA TYR A 56 18.70 -1.77 -13.60
C TYR A 56 18.51 -3.13 -12.92
N GLY A 57 19.64 -3.79 -12.66
CA GLY A 57 19.62 -5.11 -12.03
C GLY A 57 19.11 -6.22 -12.94
N HIS A 58 18.68 -7.30 -12.33
CA HIS A 58 18.14 -8.48 -12.99
C HIS A 58 16.88 -8.95 -12.28
N GLU A 59 15.88 -9.36 -13.04
CA GLU A 59 14.74 -10.12 -12.50
C GLU A 59 15.24 -11.45 -11.90
N GLY A 60 14.68 -11.88 -10.79
CA GLY A 60 15.00 -13.15 -10.19
C GLY A 60 15.07 -13.07 -8.66
N GLU A 61 15.55 -14.15 -8.06
CA GLU A 61 15.63 -14.26 -6.62
C GLU A 61 16.71 -13.34 -6.02
N TRP A 62 16.36 -12.80 -4.84
CA TRP A 62 17.29 -12.01 -4.06
C TRP A 62 18.42 -12.89 -3.51
N THR A 63 19.67 -12.57 -3.88
CA THR A 63 20.90 -13.15 -3.32
C THR A 63 21.82 -12.04 -2.85
N ARG A 64 22.83 -12.39 -2.00
CA ARG A 64 23.87 -11.42 -1.61
C ARG A 64 24.60 -10.85 -2.83
N TRP A 65 24.89 -11.67 -3.82
CA TRP A 65 25.59 -11.27 -5.03
C TRP A 65 24.74 -10.40 -5.95
N SER A 66 23.46 -10.73 -6.14
CA SER A 66 22.55 -9.88 -6.91
C SER A 66 22.41 -8.49 -6.27
N ASN A 67 22.35 -8.43 -4.93
CA ASN A 67 22.28 -7.16 -4.22
C ASN A 67 23.55 -6.30 -4.40
N ILE A 68 24.76 -6.89 -4.30
CA ILE A 68 26.03 -6.18 -4.52
C ILE A 68 26.07 -5.61 -5.96
N ARG A 69 25.71 -6.42 -6.96
CA ARG A 69 25.66 -5.96 -8.37
C ARG A 69 24.66 -4.83 -8.57
N ASN A 70 23.49 -4.93 -7.98
CA ASN A 70 22.47 -3.89 -8.06
C ASN A 70 22.93 -2.59 -7.41
N MET A 71 23.58 -2.66 -6.26
CA MET A 71 24.18 -1.48 -5.61
C MET A 71 25.30 -0.86 -6.46
N ALA A 72 26.18 -1.67 -7.07
CA ALA A 72 27.21 -1.17 -7.97
C ALA A 72 26.61 -0.49 -9.22
N ALA A 73 25.57 -1.08 -9.80
CA ALA A 73 24.86 -0.50 -10.93
C ALA A 73 24.24 0.87 -10.57
N LEU A 74 23.60 0.98 -9.40
CA LEU A 74 23.06 2.26 -8.92
C LEU A 74 24.16 3.28 -8.66
N ALA A 75 25.28 2.89 -8.06
CA ALA A 75 26.41 3.78 -7.83
C ALA A 75 26.96 4.35 -9.14
N GLY A 76 27.16 3.51 -10.17
CA GLY A 76 27.57 3.94 -11.51
C GLY A 76 26.58 4.93 -12.15
N ARG A 77 25.26 4.67 -12.01
CA ARG A 77 24.22 5.59 -12.51
C ARG A 77 24.22 6.92 -11.79
N PHE A 78 24.36 6.94 -10.47
CA PHE A 78 24.48 8.19 -9.72
C PHE A 78 25.73 9.00 -10.07
N LEU A 79 26.83 8.34 -10.42
CA LEU A 79 28.03 9.04 -10.89
C LEU A 79 27.82 9.69 -12.25
N SER A 80 27.13 9.01 -13.17
CA SER A 80 26.91 9.50 -14.54
C SER A 80 25.72 10.45 -14.69
N GLN A 81 24.66 10.26 -13.90
CA GLN A 81 23.36 10.92 -14.09
C GLN A 81 22.83 11.66 -12.86
N GLY A 82 23.40 11.43 -11.67
CA GLY A 82 22.81 11.92 -10.42
C GLY A 82 22.67 13.44 -10.30
N ALA A 83 23.48 14.22 -11.03
CA ALA A 83 23.41 15.68 -11.01
C ALA A 83 22.20 16.27 -11.78
N ARG A 84 21.51 15.46 -12.57
CA ARG A 84 20.40 15.92 -13.40
C ARG A 84 19.06 15.97 -12.68
N PHE A 85 18.94 15.38 -11.49
CA PHE A 85 17.67 15.29 -10.75
C PHE A 85 17.57 16.39 -9.70
N ASP A 86 16.36 16.92 -9.54
CA ASP A 86 16.03 17.90 -8.51
C ASP A 86 15.67 17.23 -7.19
N VAL A 87 15.10 16.00 -7.26
CA VAL A 87 14.79 15.14 -6.10
C VAL A 87 14.99 13.67 -6.46
N VAL A 88 15.45 12.88 -5.46
CA VAL A 88 15.55 11.42 -5.55
C VAL A 88 14.62 10.80 -4.52
N HIS A 89 13.66 10.00 -4.97
CA HIS A 89 12.72 9.31 -4.12
C HIS A 89 12.90 7.79 -4.21
N ASN A 90 13.30 7.17 -3.13
CA ASN A 90 13.60 5.74 -3.03
C ASN A 90 12.50 4.99 -2.29
N PHE A 91 11.96 3.94 -2.90
CA PHE A 91 11.02 2.98 -2.31
C PHE A 91 11.66 1.64 -1.96
N GLY A 92 12.87 1.43 -2.44
CA GLY A 92 13.66 0.24 -2.15
C GLY A 92 14.42 0.35 -0.84
N ARG A 93 15.54 -0.34 -0.75
CA ARG A 93 16.38 -0.35 0.45
C ARG A 93 17.07 1.00 0.63
N LEU A 94 17.13 1.50 1.87
CA LEU A 94 17.84 2.76 2.18
C LEU A 94 19.29 2.76 1.66
N ALA A 95 19.95 1.61 1.63
CA ALA A 95 21.30 1.44 1.09
C ALA A 95 21.44 1.88 -0.38
N TYR A 96 20.35 1.91 -1.16
CA TYR A 96 20.38 2.40 -2.55
C TYR A 96 20.70 3.88 -2.65
N LEU A 97 20.45 4.65 -1.59
CA LEU A 97 20.82 6.07 -1.51
C LEU A 97 22.29 6.30 -1.11
N ALA A 98 23.05 5.25 -0.72
CA ALA A 98 24.41 5.41 -0.24
C ALA A 98 25.32 6.27 -1.15
N PRO A 99 25.28 6.14 -2.49
CA PRO A 99 26.14 6.93 -3.38
C PRO A 99 25.85 8.45 -3.37
N VAL A 100 24.66 8.84 -2.94
CA VAL A 100 24.21 10.25 -2.89
C VAL A 100 23.88 10.72 -1.48
N LEU A 101 24.06 9.88 -0.48
CA LEU A 101 23.58 10.13 0.88
C LEU A 101 24.13 11.46 1.45
N ALA A 102 25.42 11.71 1.29
CA ALA A 102 26.10 12.94 1.77
C ALA A 102 26.00 14.14 0.80
N ARG A 103 25.42 13.96 -0.39
CA ARG A 103 25.26 15.06 -1.35
C ARG A 103 24.17 16.01 -0.91
N ASP A 104 24.30 17.29 -1.26
CA ASP A 104 23.27 18.33 -1.04
C ASP A 104 22.18 18.24 -2.12
N LEU A 105 21.51 17.10 -2.19
CA LEU A 105 20.44 16.76 -3.10
C LEU A 105 19.24 16.32 -2.27
N PRO A 106 18.01 16.83 -2.50
CA PRO A 106 16.81 16.36 -1.84
C PRO A 106 16.60 14.85 -2.03
N LYS A 107 16.42 14.14 -0.94
CA LYS A 107 16.17 12.70 -0.94
C LYS A 107 14.97 12.36 -0.08
N VAL A 108 14.09 11.51 -0.59
CA VAL A 108 12.97 10.91 0.13
C VAL A 108 13.18 9.41 0.19
N GLN A 109 13.00 8.82 1.37
CA GLN A 109 12.93 7.37 1.55
C GLN A 109 11.55 7.01 2.06
N THR A 110 10.77 6.32 1.24
CA THR A 110 9.46 5.80 1.66
C THR A 110 9.57 4.39 2.24
N TYR A 111 8.90 4.18 3.37
CA TYR A 111 8.77 2.88 4.01
C TYR A 111 7.32 2.38 3.95
N MET A 112 7.16 1.21 3.36
CA MET A 112 5.89 0.50 3.23
C MET A 112 5.84 -0.77 4.10
N ARG A 113 6.75 -0.89 5.05
CA ARG A 113 6.91 -2.02 5.99
C ARG A 113 7.55 -1.51 7.27
N THR A 114 7.50 -2.32 8.32
CA THR A 114 8.22 -2.09 9.58
C THR A 114 9.67 -1.71 9.35
N VAL A 115 10.13 -0.70 10.05
CA VAL A 115 11.44 -0.07 9.89
C VAL A 115 12.35 -0.47 11.06
N ASN A 116 13.60 -0.81 10.74
CA ASN A 116 14.62 -0.92 11.77
C ASN A 116 15.21 0.48 12.06
N PRO A 117 15.04 1.04 13.27
CA PRO A 117 15.55 2.38 13.62
C PRO A 117 17.07 2.55 13.43
N ALA A 118 17.84 1.46 13.51
CA ALA A 118 19.29 1.51 13.27
C ALA A 118 19.65 2.01 11.86
N ASN A 119 18.74 1.86 10.88
CA ASN A 119 18.97 2.36 9.53
C ASN A 119 19.09 3.90 9.52
N MET A 120 18.24 4.62 10.26
CA MET A 120 18.25 6.09 10.34
C MET A 120 19.52 6.55 11.07
N THR A 121 19.86 5.89 12.18
CA THR A 121 21.09 6.15 12.92
C THR A 121 22.33 5.95 12.04
N THR A 122 22.35 4.89 11.23
CA THR A 122 23.45 4.61 10.29
C THR A 122 23.51 5.68 9.20
N ALA A 123 22.39 6.04 8.59
CA ALA A 123 22.35 7.09 7.57
C ALA A 123 22.91 8.41 8.11
N ARG A 124 22.51 8.81 9.32
CA ARG A 124 23.02 10.02 9.99
C ARG A 124 24.53 9.95 10.23
N ARG A 125 25.05 8.82 10.72
CA ARG A 125 26.50 8.60 10.91
C ARG A 125 27.29 8.66 9.61
N LEU A 126 26.70 8.24 8.50
CA LEU A 126 27.26 8.35 7.16
C LEU A 126 27.11 9.75 6.53
N GLY A 127 26.68 10.75 7.31
CA GLY A 127 26.57 12.13 6.87
C GLY A 127 25.41 12.41 5.96
N ALA A 128 24.28 11.73 6.15
CA ALA A 128 23.06 12.00 5.37
C ALA A 128 22.67 13.48 5.41
N ARG A 129 22.47 14.06 4.24
CA ARG A 129 22.01 15.45 4.06
C ARG A 129 20.72 15.45 3.29
N ARG A 130 19.77 16.35 3.63
CA ARG A 130 18.49 16.55 2.94
C ARG A 130 17.75 15.22 2.68
N LEU A 131 17.79 14.31 3.66
CA LEU A 131 17.10 13.03 3.64
C LEU A 131 15.86 13.13 4.52
N HIS A 132 14.70 13.02 3.87
CA HIS A 132 13.39 12.96 4.52
C HIS A 132 12.85 11.53 4.43
N TYR A 133 12.19 11.09 5.49
CA TYR A 133 11.54 9.78 5.53
C TYR A 133 10.03 9.94 5.37
N THR A 134 9.42 9.07 4.58
CA THR A 134 7.96 8.93 4.56
C THR A 134 7.57 7.52 4.93
N ALA A 135 6.39 7.37 5.49
CA ALA A 135 5.78 6.09 5.79
C ALA A 135 4.33 6.07 5.33
N VAL A 136 3.84 4.89 4.95
CA VAL A 136 2.46 4.71 4.48
C VAL A 136 1.41 4.74 5.60
N SER A 137 1.84 4.89 6.85
CA SER A 137 0.99 5.08 8.03
C SER A 137 1.80 5.63 9.21
N ALA A 138 1.12 6.21 10.19
CA ALA A 138 1.74 6.60 11.45
C ALA A 138 2.29 5.38 12.19
N ALA A 139 1.59 4.25 12.14
CA ALA A 139 2.05 2.99 12.70
C ALA A 139 3.44 2.59 12.17
N ILE A 140 3.68 2.70 10.86
CA ILE A 140 5.00 2.42 10.28
C ILE A 140 6.02 3.51 10.60
N ARG A 141 5.65 4.80 10.51
CA ARG A 141 6.51 5.92 10.91
C ARG A 141 7.07 5.71 12.32
N ASP A 142 6.21 5.33 13.26
CA ASP A 142 6.57 5.22 14.67
C ASP A 142 7.53 4.06 14.94
N THR A 143 7.60 3.05 14.07
CA THR A 143 8.67 2.03 14.14
C THR A 143 10.04 2.60 13.79
N GLY A 144 10.13 3.61 12.93
CA GLY A 144 11.39 4.23 12.48
C GLY A 144 11.84 5.43 13.32
N ARG A 145 10.90 6.20 13.89
CA ARG A 145 11.17 7.45 14.65
C ARG A 145 12.23 7.36 15.72
N PRO A 146 12.37 6.27 16.50
CA PRO A 146 13.44 6.15 17.49
C PRO A 146 14.86 6.28 16.91
N GLY A 147 15.04 6.02 15.60
CA GLY A 147 16.32 6.23 14.89
C GLY A 147 16.59 7.69 14.50
N GLY A 148 15.62 8.58 14.67
CA GLY A 148 15.69 10.01 14.31
C GLY A 148 15.31 10.30 12.86
N GLY A 149 15.58 11.53 12.42
CA GLY A 149 15.25 12.04 11.09
C GLY A 149 13.87 12.70 11.03
N ASP A 150 13.60 13.35 9.90
CA ASP A 150 12.34 14.04 9.62
C ASP A 150 11.39 13.09 8.90
N TRP A 151 10.14 13.01 9.38
CA TRP A 151 9.15 12.06 8.91
C TRP A 151 7.83 12.73 8.52
N SER A 152 7.23 12.23 7.43
CA SER A 152 5.84 12.48 7.06
C SER A 152 5.09 11.16 6.85
N VAL A 153 3.78 11.18 7.04
CA VAL A 153 2.90 10.07 6.65
C VAL A 153 2.24 10.45 5.33
N ILE A 154 2.40 9.59 4.32
CA ILE A 154 1.72 9.71 3.02
C ILE A 154 1.19 8.31 2.69
N TYR A 155 -0.14 8.19 2.64
CA TYR A 155 -0.83 6.92 2.48
C TYR A 155 -0.64 6.31 1.07
N ASN A 156 -0.92 5.02 0.94
CA ASN A 156 -1.05 4.39 -0.38
C ASN A 156 -2.28 4.93 -1.11
N CYS A 157 -2.16 5.10 -2.42
CA CYS A 157 -3.25 5.57 -3.28
C CYS A 157 -3.91 4.45 -4.08
N ALA A 158 -5.07 4.80 -4.63
CA ALA A 158 -5.71 4.08 -5.74
C ALA A 158 -6.29 5.09 -6.73
N VAL A 159 -6.37 4.71 -8.00
CA VAL A 159 -6.82 5.57 -9.09
C VAL A 159 -8.35 5.51 -9.21
N PRO A 160 -9.12 6.60 -8.95
CA PRO A 160 -10.58 6.59 -8.89
C PRO A 160 -11.25 6.09 -10.17
N SER A 161 -10.69 6.37 -11.34
CA SER A 161 -11.24 5.91 -12.62
C SER A 161 -11.20 4.39 -12.81
N ARG A 162 -10.32 3.70 -12.08
CA ARG A 162 -10.23 2.23 -12.09
C ARG A 162 -11.28 1.56 -11.19
N TYR A 163 -11.87 2.29 -10.25
CA TYR A 163 -12.82 1.78 -9.25
C TYR A 163 -14.11 2.58 -9.30
N PRO A 164 -15.04 2.24 -10.23
CA PRO A 164 -16.29 2.96 -10.36
C PRO A 164 -17.16 2.81 -9.12
N PHE A 165 -17.85 3.88 -8.76
CA PHE A 165 -18.78 3.88 -7.65
C PHE A 165 -19.97 2.95 -7.92
N THR A 166 -20.35 2.15 -6.93
CA THR A 166 -21.54 1.31 -6.96
C THR A 166 -22.43 1.67 -5.76
N GLY A 167 -23.44 2.48 -5.99
CA GLY A 167 -24.34 2.98 -4.95
C GLY A 167 -25.51 2.06 -4.61
N ASP A 168 -25.93 1.21 -5.55
CA ASP A 168 -27.19 0.44 -5.47
C ASP A 168 -27.07 -0.88 -4.69
N THR A 169 -25.93 -1.15 -4.07
CA THR A 169 -25.70 -2.38 -3.32
C THR A 169 -26.45 -2.36 -2.00
N ASP A 170 -27.43 -3.24 -1.84
CA ASP A 170 -28.16 -3.38 -0.57
C ASP A 170 -27.27 -3.96 0.53
N PRO A 171 -26.98 -3.22 1.60
CA PRO A 171 -26.12 -3.68 2.68
C PRO A 171 -26.69 -4.86 3.47
N ARG A 172 -28.01 -5.16 3.34
CA ARG A 172 -28.67 -6.26 4.06
C ARG A 172 -28.57 -7.59 3.33
N THR A 173 -28.53 -7.59 2.01
CA THR A 173 -28.63 -8.83 1.20
C THR A 173 -27.38 -9.12 0.36
N ALA A 174 -26.61 -8.11 -0.01
CA ALA A 174 -25.37 -8.28 -0.76
C ALA A 174 -24.35 -9.12 0.02
N PRO A 175 -23.46 -9.85 -0.67
CA PRO A 175 -22.47 -10.67 0.00
C PRO A 175 -21.45 -9.81 0.75
N LEU A 176 -20.86 -10.39 1.79
CA LEU A 176 -19.61 -9.93 2.36
C LEU A 176 -18.44 -10.37 1.48
N VAL A 177 -17.35 -9.67 1.51
CA VAL A 177 -16.15 -10.03 0.77
C VAL A 177 -14.91 -10.07 1.68
N PHE A 178 -14.05 -11.07 1.43
CA PHE A 178 -12.67 -11.07 1.88
C PHE A 178 -11.78 -11.03 0.65
N LEU A 179 -10.85 -10.07 0.58
CA LEU A 179 -9.93 -9.93 -0.55
C LEU A 179 -8.50 -9.74 -0.05
N GLY A 180 -7.65 -10.71 -0.33
CA GLY A 180 -6.24 -10.70 0.06
C GLY A 180 -5.59 -12.06 -0.12
N ARG A 181 -4.28 -12.14 0.08
CA ARG A 181 -3.62 -13.43 0.15
C ARG A 181 -4.22 -14.27 1.29
N LEU A 182 -4.33 -15.57 1.07
CA LEU A 182 -4.87 -16.49 2.08
C LEU A 182 -3.76 -16.95 3.03
N ASP A 183 -3.01 -15.98 3.58
CA ASP A 183 -2.08 -16.19 4.66
C ASP A 183 -2.85 -16.13 6.00
N LYS A 184 -2.45 -16.91 6.98
CA LYS A 184 -3.12 -16.96 8.29
C LYS A 184 -3.26 -15.58 8.91
N ILE A 185 -2.18 -14.77 8.83
CA ILE A 185 -2.16 -13.39 9.37
C ILE A 185 -3.18 -12.44 8.73
N LYS A 186 -3.78 -12.79 7.59
CA LYS A 186 -4.84 -12.01 6.94
C LYS A 186 -6.25 -12.34 7.49
N GLY A 187 -6.38 -13.46 8.20
CA GLY A 187 -7.55 -13.74 9.01
C GLY A 187 -8.80 -14.21 8.25
N ALA A 188 -8.68 -14.87 7.08
CA ALA A 188 -9.84 -15.34 6.32
C ALA A 188 -10.77 -16.25 7.13
N HIS A 189 -10.23 -17.02 8.07
CA HIS A 189 -11.02 -17.88 8.99
C HIS A 189 -11.95 -17.06 9.89
N HIS A 190 -11.57 -15.85 10.30
CA HIS A 190 -12.47 -14.96 11.06
C HIS A 190 -13.61 -14.44 10.17
N ALA A 191 -13.33 -14.08 8.92
CA ALA A 191 -14.39 -13.69 8.00
C ALA A 191 -15.39 -14.81 7.75
N ILE A 192 -14.92 -16.06 7.64
CA ILE A 192 -15.76 -17.27 7.56
C ILE A 192 -16.62 -17.43 8.81
N ALA A 193 -16.01 -17.30 9.99
CA ALA A 193 -16.75 -17.42 11.27
C ALA A 193 -17.89 -16.38 11.36
N VAL A 194 -17.61 -15.13 10.97
CA VAL A 194 -18.62 -14.06 10.89
C VAL A 194 -19.75 -14.42 9.94
N ALA A 195 -19.41 -14.85 8.72
CA ALA A 195 -20.38 -15.19 7.69
C ALA A 195 -21.30 -16.35 8.12
N ARG A 196 -20.73 -17.41 8.72
CA ARG A 196 -21.49 -18.56 9.24
C ARG A 196 -22.40 -18.17 10.41
N ARG A 197 -21.90 -17.37 11.36
CA ARG A 197 -22.70 -16.89 12.49
C ARG A 197 -23.92 -16.09 12.02
N LEU A 198 -23.76 -15.27 10.98
CA LEU A 198 -24.81 -14.40 10.47
C LEU A 198 -25.65 -15.03 9.35
N GLN A 199 -25.30 -16.23 8.89
CA GLN A 199 -25.87 -16.86 7.70
C GLN A 199 -25.84 -15.91 6.49
N ARG A 200 -24.74 -15.15 6.35
CA ARG A 200 -24.49 -14.19 5.26
C ARG A 200 -23.51 -14.76 4.26
N ARG A 201 -23.81 -14.61 2.98
CA ARG A 201 -22.88 -15.00 1.91
C ARG A 201 -21.56 -14.28 2.06
N LEU A 202 -20.47 -15.04 1.93
CA LEU A 202 -19.09 -14.54 1.89
C LEU A 202 -18.41 -15.02 0.61
N VAL A 203 -17.85 -14.07 -0.15
CA VAL A 203 -16.98 -14.38 -1.28
C VAL A 203 -15.54 -14.13 -0.87
N ILE A 204 -14.72 -15.16 -0.93
CA ILE A 204 -13.29 -15.10 -0.65
C ILE A 204 -12.54 -15.04 -1.97
N ALA A 205 -11.66 -14.05 -2.12
CA ALA A 205 -10.81 -13.88 -3.29
C ALA A 205 -9.35 -13.65 -2.90
N GLY A 206 -8.44 -14.23 -3.67
CA GLY A 206 -7.00 -14.04 -3.48
C GLY A 206 -6.19 -15.30 -3.75
N SER A 207 -4.88 -15.14 -3.80
CA SER A 207 -3.95 -16.25 -4.00
C SER A 207 -3.64 -16.95 -2.68
N ILE A 208 -3.41 -18.24 -2.74
CA ILE A 208 -2.81 -19.02 -1.67
C ILE A 208 -1.29 -18.82 -1.78
N SER A 209 -0.63 -18.46 -0.67
CA SER A 209 0.82 -18.34 -0.65
C SER A 209 1.53 -19.68 -0.94
N PRO A 210 2.68 -19.65 -1.62
CA PRO A 210 3.40 -20.88 -1.95
C PRO A 210 4.13 -21.51 -0.74
N TYR A 211 4.12 -20.85 0.40
CA TYR A 211 4.77 -21.35 1.62
C TYR A 211 4.01 -22.51 2.25
N ALA A 212 4.71 -23.56 2.67
CA ALA A 212 4.10 -24.78 3.19
C ALA A 212 3.10 -24.55 4.35
N LEU A 213 3.44 -23.66 5.28
CA LEU A 213 2.58 -23.32 6.42
C LEU A 213 1.26 -22.66 5.99
N GLU A 214 1.29 -21.84 4.93
CA GLU A 214 0.10 -21.16 4.42
C GLU A 214 -0.78 -22.10 3.58
N GLN A 215 -0.16 -23.08 2.89
CA GLN A 215 -0.87 -24.16 2.21
C GLN A 215 -1.59 -25.05 3.26
N GLU A 216 -0.89 -25.42 4.33
CA GLU A 216 -1.49 -26.20 5.43
C GLU A 216 -2.66 -25.43 6.08
N TYR A 217 -2.49 -24.12 6.35
CA TYR A 217 -3.57 -23.27 6.85
C TYR A 217 -4.78 -23.29 5.92
N PHE A 218 -4.56 -23.11 4.61
CA PHE A 218 -5.66 -23.14 3.64
C PHE A 218 -6.38 -24.49 3.64
N ASP A 219 -5.64 -25.60 3.55
CA ASP A 219 -6.22 -26.94 3.47
C ASP A 219 -6.96 -27.35 4.75
N ARG A 220 -6.47 -26.94 5.93
CA ARG A 220 -7.06 -27.30 7.22
C ARG A 220 -8.20 -26.39 7.65
N ASP A 221 -8.01 -25.04 7.51
CA ASP A 221 -8.90 -24.07 8.16
C ASP A 221 -9.87 -23.39 7.18
N ILE A 222 -9.52 -23.29 5.89
CA ILE A 222 -10.33 -22.57 4.90
C ILE A 222 -11.10 -23.50 3.98
N LYS A 223 -10.40 -24.41 3.31
CA LYS A 223 -10.95 -25.29 2.28
C LYS A 223 -12.17 -26.12 2.74
N PRO A 224 -12.18 -26.72 3.95
CA PRO A 224 -13.34 -27.47 4.44
C PRO A 224 -14.58 -26.61 4.70
N GLN A 225 -14.42 -25.29 4.79
CA GLN A 225 -15.51 -24.36 5.02
C GLN A 225 -16.19 -23.87 3.74
N ILE A 226 -15.57 -24.12 2.57
CA ILE A 226 -16.10 -23.69 1.28
C ILE A 226 -17.21 -24.67 0.86
N ASP A 227 -18.46 -24.18 0.84
CA ASP A 227 -19.63 -24.97 0.45
C ASP A 227 -20.24 -24.53 -0.92
N GLY A 228 -19.67 -23.48 -1.52
CA GLY A 228 -20.12 -22.93 -2.79
C GLY A 228 -21.40 -22.11 -2.74
N SER A 229 -22.09 -22.06 -1.60
CA SER A 229 -23.35 -21.35 -1.41
C SER A 229 -23.21 -20.19 -0.41
N LEU A 230 -22.96 -20.49 0.84
CA LEU A 230 -22.74 -19.50 1.90
C LEU A 230 -21.30 -18.96 1.84
N ILE A 231 -20.34 -19.87 1.68
CA ILE A 231 -18.91 -19.53 1.60
C ILE A 231 -18.38 -19.97 0.22
N SER A 232 -17.97 -18.99 -0.59
CA SER A 232 -17.43 -19.25 -1.91
C SER A 232 -15.98 -18.76 -1.98
N TYR A 233 -15.10 -19.54 -2.59
CA TYR A 233 -13.73 -19.16 -2.94
C TYR A 233 -13.60 -19.12 -4.45
N ILE A 234 -13.17 -17.94 -4.98
CA ILE A 234 -13.09 -17.71 -6.42
C ILE A 234 -11.66 -17.60 -6.97
N GLY A 235 -10.65 -17.88 -6.09
CA GLY A 235 -9.25 -17.77 -6.46
C GLY A 235 -8.75 -16.33 -6.59
N PRO A 236 -7.55 -16.15 -7.18
CA PRO A 236 -7.03 -14.82 -7.50
C PRO A 236 -7.90 -14.14 -8.55
N VAL A 237 -8.07 -12.82 -8.42
CA VAL A 237 -8.93 -12.01 -9.29
C VAL A 237 -8.11 -10.97 -10.05
N ASP A 238 -8.48 -10.73 -11.31
CA ASP A 238 -7.98 -9.63 -12.10
C ASP A 238 -8.63 -8.28 -11.68
N ASP A 239 -8.19 -7.17 -12.27
CA ASP A 239 -8.70 -5.84 -11.92
C ASP A 239 -10.19 -5.66 -12.24
N ARG A 240 -10.71 -6.32 -13.28
CA ARG A 240 -12.14 -6.27 -13.64
C ARG A 240 -12.98 -7.05 -12.62
N GLN A 241 -12.55 -8.26 -12.30
CA GLN A 241 -13.20 -9.12 -11.31
C GLN A 241 -13.14 -8.47 -9.91
N LYS A 242 -11.99 -7.87 -9.55
CA LYS A 242 -11.81 -7.16 -8.28
C LYS A 242 -12.80 -6.00 -8.13
N ARG A 243 -12.96 -5.17 -9.16
CA ARG A 243 -13.93 -4.07 -9.16
C ARG A 243 -15.38 -4.54 -8.99
N ALA A 244 -15.76 -5.58 -9.73
CA ALA A 244 -17.10 -6.14 -9.63
C ALA A 244 -17.34 -6.74 -8.23
N LEU A 245 -16.35 -7.44 -7.68
CA LEU A 245 -16.41 -8.04 -6.36
C LEU A 245 -16.57 -6.97 -5.27
N LEU A 246 -15.70 -5.95 -5.27
CA LEU A 246 -15.76 -4.87 -4.30
C LEU A 246 -17.05 -4.06 -4.43
N GLY A 247 -17.41 -3.61 -5.64
CA GLY A 247 -18.60 -2.80 -5.86
C GLY A 247 -19.91 -3.50 -5.47
N GLY A 248 -19.99 -4.83 -5.72
CA GLY A 248 -21.16 -5.65 -5.39
C GLY A 248 -21.23 -6.14 -3.93
N ALA A 249 -20.26 -5.79 -3.09
CA ALA A 249 -20.22 -6.24 -1.70
C ALA A 249 -20.98 -5.31 -0.75
N ALA A 250 -21.63 -5.88 0.26
CA ALA A 250 -22.17 -5.12 1.39
C ALA A 250 -21.07 -4.47 2.22
N ALA A 251 -19.99 -5.18 2.45
CA ALA A 251 -18.76 -4.71 3.08
C ALA A 251 -17.59 -5.63 2.74
N MET A 252 -16.38 -5.09 2.84
CA MET A 252 -15.16 -5.88 2.88
C MET A 252 -14.78 -6.15 4.33
N LEU A 253 -14.61 -7.43 4.68
CA LEU A 253 -14.10 -7.86 5.98
C LEU A 253 -12.58 -7.93 5.95
N MET A 254 -11.93 -7.29 6.90
CA MET A 254 -10.48 -7.19 7.01
C MET A 254 -10.01 -7.56 8.43
N PRO A 255 -10.16 -8.84 8.83
CA PRO A 255 -9.80 -9.31 10.17
C PRO A 255 -8.31 -9.65 10.29
N ILE A 256 -7.45 -8.70 9.97
CA ILE A 256 -6.00 -8.85 9.91
C ILE A 256 -5.43 -9.00 11.31
N GLU A 257 -4.59 -10.03 11.55
CA GLU A 257 -4.01 -10.34 12.86
C GLU A 257 -2.61 -9.76 13.11
N TRP A 258 -1.99 -9.15 12.09
CA TRP A 258 -0.66 -8.55 12.22
C TRP A 258 -0.70 -7.02 12.06
N GLU A 259 0.39 -6.36 12.42
CA GLU A 259 0.51 -4.90 12.27
C GLU A 259 0.65 -4.54 10.78
N GLU A 260 -0.47 -4.46 10.09
CA GLU A 260 -0.54 -4.16 8.66
C GLU A 260 -0.07 -2.72 8.40
N PRO A 261 0.88 -2.49 7.48
CA PRO A 261 1.38 -1.15 7.19
C PRO A 261 0.30 -0.16 6.74
N PHE A 262 -0.33 -0.42 5.62
CA PHE A 262 -1.51 0.23 5.07
C PHE A 262 -1.93 -0.55 3.81
N PRO A 263 -3.01 -1.32 3.85
CA PRO A 263 -3.35 -2.23 2.75
C PRO A 263 -3.91 -1.46 1.56
N VAL A 264 -3.34 -1.69 0.36
CA VAL A 264 -3.77 -1.01 -0.89
C VAL A 264 -5.23 -1.29 -1.22
N VAL A 265 -5.74 -2.47 -0.85
CA VAL A 265 -7.14 -2.85 -1.08
C VAL A 265 -8.13 -2.01 -0.29
N LEU A 266 -7.70 -1.34 0.78
CA LEU A 266 -8.54 -0.43 1.58
C LEU A 266 -9.05 0.75 0.73
N PRO A 267 -8.18 1.61 0.14
CA PRO A 267 -8.66 2.66 -0.76
C PRO A 267 -9.39 2.13 -1.98
N GLU A 268 -9.01 0.97 -2.52
CA GLU A 268 -9.70 0.34 -3.66
C GLU A 268 -11.17 0.02 -3.34
N ALA A 269 -11.44 -0.57 -2.17
CA ALA A 269 -12.79 -0.88 -1.71
C ALA A 269 -13.60 0.41 -1.46
N MET A 270 -13.00 1.37 -0.77
CA MET A 270 -13.67 2.64 -0.47
C MET A 270 -14.00 3.43 -1.74
N LEU A 271 -13.17 3.41 -2.77
CA LEU A 271 -13.46 4.02 -4.07
C LEU A 271 -14.67 3.37 -4.77
N CYS A 272 -14.92 2.09 -4.57
CA CYS A 272 -16.17 1.46 -5.02
C CYS A 272 -17.39 1.86 -4.16
N GLY A 273 -17.20 2.63 -3.11
CA GLY A 273 -18.22 2.94 -2.10
C GLY A 273 -18.44 1.81 -1.09
N THR A 274 -17.55 0.84 -1.02
CA THR A 274 -17.71 -0.33 -0.16
C THR A 274 -17.09 -0.06 1.20
N PRO A 275 -17.90 -0.07 2.28
CA PRO A 275 -17.40 0.11 3.63
C PRO A 275 -16.53 -1.09 4.06
N LEU A 276 -15.63 -0.83 5.01
CA LEU A 276 -14.79 -1.87 5.59
C LEU A 276 -15.20 -2.17 7.03
N ILE A 277 -15.10 -3.44 7.43
CA ILE A 277 -15.13 -3.81 8.84
C ILE A 277 -13.80 -4.51 9.12
N ALA A 278 -12.98 -3.92 9.99
CA ALA A 278 -11.60 -4.31 10.13
C ALA A 278 -11.16 -4.43 11.60
N PHE A 279 -10.18 -5.31 11.86
CA PHE A 279 -9.49 -5.31 13.14
C PHE A 279 -8.55 -4.11 13.27
N ARG A 280 -8.41 -3.58 14.49
CA ARG A 280 -7.49 -2.49 14.82
C ARG A 280 -6.05 -2.99 14.86
N ARG A 281 -5.41 -3.08 13.69
CA ARG A 281 -4.02 -3.53 13.58
C ARG A 281 -3.23 -2.62 12.65
N GLY A 282 -2.06 -2.16 13.12
CA GLY A 282 -1.14 -1.33 12.35
C GLY A 282 -1.76 -0.05 11.83
N GLY A 283 -1.60 0.22 10.54
CA GLY A 283 -2.13 1.40 9.85
C GLY A 283 -3.60 1.28 9.39
N VAL A 284 -4.26 0.13 9.60
CA VAL A 284 -5.67 -0.05 9.18
C VAL A 284 -6.62 0.96 9.84
N PRO A 285 -6.49 1.26 11.14
CA PRO A 285 -7.34 2.27 11.80
C PRO A 285 -7.22 3.67 11.21
N GLU A 286 -6.08 3.99 10.62
CA GLU A 286 -5.85 5.31 10.01
C GLU A 286 -6.67 5.53 8.73
N GLY A 287 -7.08 4.44 8.06
CA GLY A 287 -7.87 4.49 6.82
C GLY A 287 -9.37 4.52 7.02
N ILE A 288 -9.89 4.19 8.22
CA ILE A 288 -11.31 3.96 8.48
C ILE A 288 -11.83 4.90 9.55
N ASP A 289 -12.75 5.79 9.19
CA ASP A 289 -13.52 6.60 10.14
C ASP A 289 -14.65 5.74 10.71
N HIS A 290 -14.49 5.29 11.97
CA HIS A 290 -15.43 4.38 12.63
C HIS A 290 -16.85 4.95 12.68
N GLY A 291 -17.82 4.20 12.15
CA GLY A 291 -19.23 4.61 12.06
C GLY A 291 -19.55 5.54 10.89
N ARG A 292 -18.57 5.93 10.07
CA ARG A 292 -18.74 6.85 8.94
C ARG A 292 -18.33 6.23 7.60
N THR A 293 -17.13 5.65 7.52
CA THR A 293 -16.65 4.97 6.30
C THR A 293 -16.54 3.46 6.46
N GLY A 294 -16.80 2.97 7.65
CA GLY A 294 -16.72 1.57 8.02
C GLY A 294 -16.67 1.42 9.54
N PHE A 295 -16.25 0.26 10.01
CA PHE A 295 -16.19 -0.03 11.42
C PHE A 295 -14.85 -0.66 11.80
N LEU A 296 -14.38 -0.36 13.01
CA LEU A 296 -13.20 -0.93 13.63
C LEU A 296 -13.60 -1.79 14.81
N CYS A 297 -13.01 -2.96 14.95
CA CYS A 297 -13.25 -3.93 16.03
C CYS A 297 -11.97 -4.68 16.40
N ASP A 298 -12.04 -5.53 17.39
CA ASP A 298 -10.89 -6.33 17.86
C ASP A 298 -11.13 -7.84 17.78
N THR A 299 -12.40 -8.25 17.62
CA THR A 299 -12.81 -9.65 17.59
C THR A 299 -13.79 -9.96 16.45
N ALA A 300 -13.89 -11.24 16.08
CA ALA A 300 -14.86 -11.70 15.10
C ALA A 300 -16.33 -11.53 15.59
N ASP A 301 -16.55 -11.61 16.91
CA ASP A 301 -17.87 -11.40 17.49
C ASP A 301 -18.33 -9.93 17.36
N GLU A 302 -17.45 -8.98 17.64
CA GLU A 302 -17.70 -7.56 17.39
C GLU A 302 -17.91 -7.29 15.90
N MET A 303 -17.08 -7.91 15.04
CA MET A 303 -17.22 -7.79 13.59
C MET A 303 -18.60 -8.26 13.14
N ALA A 304 -19.10 -9.38 13.64
CA ALA A 304 -20.43 -9.89 13.34
C ALA A 304 -21.53 -8.90 13.76
N ALA A 305 -21.41 -8.30 14.94
CA ALA A 305 -22.36 -7.30 15.41
C ALA A 305 -22.37 -6.04 14.51
N LEU A 306 -21.19 -5.61 14.04
CA LEU A 306 -21.03 -4.44 13.19
C LEU A 306 -21.54 -4.66 11.76
N VAL A 307 -21.57 -5.89 11.25
CA VAL A 307 -22.23 -6.22 9.97
C VAL A 307 -23.71 -5.82 9.99
N GLN A 308 -24.41 -5.93 11.12
CA GLN A 308 -25.81 -5.54 11.25
C GLN A 308 -26.01 -4.02 11.14
N ARG A 309 -24.97 -3.25 11.39
CA ARG A 309 -24.97 -1.78 11.32
C ARG A 309 -24.57 -1.20 9.97
N LEU A 310 -24.26 -2.04 8.98
CA LEU A 310 -23.91 -1.58 7.63
C LEU A 310 -24.92 -0.63 6.99
N PRO A 311 -26.26 -0.76 7.24
CA PRO A 311 -27.24 0.21 6.74
C PRO A 311 -27.06 1.66 7.25
N GLU A 312 -26.26 1.87 8.30
CA GLU A 312 -25.94 3.21 8.82
C GLU A 312 -24.90 3.93 7.96
N ILE A 313 -24.15 3.21 7.10
CA ILE A 313 -23.04 3.76 6.32
C ILE A 313 -23.51 4.27 4.96
N ASP A 314 -23.29 5.56 4.69
CA ASP A 314 -23.49 6.15 3.35
C ASP A 314 -22.32 5.77 2.42
N ARG A 315 -22.57 4.92 1.44
CA ARG A 315 -21.60 4.47 0.44
C ARG A 315 -21.00 5.63 -0.37
N ALA A 316 -21.81 6.67 -0.64
CA ALA A 316 -21.32 7.86 -1.34
C ALA A 316 -20.34 8.65 -0.47
N MET A 317 -20.54 8.68 0.86
CA MET A 317 -19.58 9.28 1.80
C MET A 317 -18.27 8.47 1.84
N VAL A 318 -18.35 7.13 1.86
CA VAL A 318 -17.17 6.25 1.78
C VAL A 318 -16.33 6.59 0.56
N ARG A 319 -16.97 6.72 -0.62
CA ARG A 319 -16.32 7.12 -1.88
C ARG A 319 -15.68 8.50 -1.78
N ARG A 320 -16.42 9.52 -1.35
CA ARG A 320 -15.89 10.90 -1.23
C ARG A 320 -14.67 10.97 -0.32
N GLU A 321 -14.70 10.24 0.79
CA GLU A 321 -13.56 10.22 1.72
C GLU A 321 -12.34 9.54 1.11
N ALA A 322 -12.54 8.45 0.35
CA ALA A 322 -11.45 7.79 -0.38
C ALA A 322 -10.84 8.71 -1.46
N GLU A 323 -11.66 9.42 -2.23
CA GLU A 323 -11.19 10.38 -3.25
C GLU A 323 -10.38 11.51 -2.62
N ARG A 324 -10.85 12.04 -1.49
CA ARG A 324 -10.19 13.13 -0.77
C ARG A 324 -8.83 12.74 -0.18
N ARG A 325 -8.68 11.52 0.34
CA ARG A 325 -7.50 11.09 1.11
C ARG A 325 -6.56 10.18 0.33
N PHE A 326 -7.09 9.33 -0.52
CA PHE A 326 -6.40 8.19 -1.07
C PHE A 326 -6.44 8.12 -2.60
N SER A 327 -6.98 9.13 -3.29
CA SER A 327 -6.83 9.21 -4.74
C SER A 327 -5.37 9.41 -5.12
N ASP A 328 -4.98 8.93 -6.29
CA ASP A 328 -3.67 9.22 -6.88
C ASP A 328 -3.38 10.72 -6.91
N THR A 329 -4.35 11.53 -7.31
CA THR A 329 -4.22 13.00 -7.34
C THR A 329 -3.98 13.61 -5.97
N ALA A 330 -4.66 13.14 -4.92
CA ALA A 330 -4.45 13.63 -3.56
C ALA A 330 -3.05 13.27 -3.04
N VAL A 331 -2.63 12.02 -3.25
CA VAL A 331 -1.32 11.52 -2.80
C VAL A 331 -0.17 12.14 -3.60
N VAL A 332 -0.34 12.30 -4.92
CA VAL A 332 0.63 13.02 -5.76
C VAL A 332 0.83 14.45 -5.24
N ALA A 333 -0.25 15.18 -4.97
CA ALA A 333 -0.16 16.54 -4.43
C ALA A 333 0.56 16.61 -3.07
N GLU A 334 0.45 15.57 -2.22
CA GLU A 334 1.22 15.50 -0.97
C GLU A 334 2.71 15.33 -1.22
N TYR A 335 3.10 14.46 -2.17
CA TYR A 335 4.50 14.30 -2.56
C TYR A 335 5.06 15.54 -3.25
N GLU A 336 4.29 16.22 -4.11
CA GLU A 336 4.69 17.49 -4.75
C GLU A 336 5.03 18.54 -3.69
N ARG A 337 4.14 18.76 -2.73
CA ARG A 337 4.39 19.68 -1.61
C ARG A 337 5.64 19.30 -0.80
N LEU A 338 5.87 18.00 -0.60
CA LEU A 338 7.08 17.53 0.08
C LEU A 338 8.34 17.82 -0.75
N TYR A 339 8.32 17.54 -2.04
CA TYR A 339 9.46 17.77 -2.94
C TYR A 339 9.81 19.26 -3.05
N GLU A 340 8.82 20.13 -3.19
CA GLU A 340 8.98 21.59 -3.23
C GLU A 340 9.64 22.09 -1.93
N ARG A 341 9.10 21.71 -0.77
CA ARG A 341 9.70 22.08 0.52
C ARG A 341 11.15 21.63 0.66
N LEU A 342 11.45 20.43 0.21
CA LEU A 342 12.81 19.90 0.25
C LEU A 342 13.72 20.61 -0.78
N ALA A 343 13.22 21.01 -1.95
CA ALA A 343 13.96 21.77 -2.94
C ALA A 343 14.29 23.17 -2.44
N ASP A 344 13.32 23.86 -1.86
CA ASP A 344 13.44 25.26 -1.41
C ASP A 344 14.11 25.42 -0.04
N ARG A 345 14.48 24.31 0.64
CA ARG A 345 15.05 24.28 2.00
C ARG A 345 14.13 24.88 3.07
N ILE A 346 12.81 24.83 2.86
CA ILE A 346 11.83 25.30 3.84
C ILE A 346 11.73 24.28 4.98
N PRO A 347 11.91 24.66 6.25
CA PRO A 347 11.72 23.74 7.38
C PRO A 347 10.30 23.18 7.41
N LEU A 348 10.18 21.91 7.78
CA LEU A 348 8.87 21.32 8.05
C LEU A 348 8.26 22.00 9.27
N ALA A 349 7.02 22.48 9.15
CA ALA A 349 6.25 22.89 10.31
C ALA A 349 6.11 21.67 11.24
N VAL A 350 6.47 21.83 12.50
CA VAL A 350 6.26 20.80 13.51
C VAL A 350 4.74 20.60 13.63
N GLU A 351 4.22 19.47 13.22
CA GLU A 351 2.82 19.12 13.49
C GLU A 351 2.64 19.14 15.01
N SER A 352 1.87 20.09 15.51
CA SER A 352 1.43 20.07 16.90
C SER A 352 0.59 18.82 17.13
N PRO A 353 0.84 18.06 18.20
CA PRO A 353 0.02 16.90 18.52
C PRO A 353 -1.42 17.36 18.76
N ALA A 354 -2.35 16.83 17.98
CA ALA A 354 -3.80 16.96 18.17
C ALA A 354 -4.30 15.89 19.15
#